data_6c377a3cf50afa2a656dcbe29f14f8e7
#
_entry.id   6c377a3cf50afa2a656dcbe29f14f8e7
#
_cell.length_a   1.000
_cell.length_b   1.000
_cell.length_c   1.000
_cell.angle_alpha   90.00
_cell.angle_beta   90.00
_cell.angle_gamma   90.00
#
_symmetry.space_group_name_H-M   'P 1'
#
loop_
_entity.id
_entity.type
_entity.pdbx_description
1 polymer ?
#
loop_
_entity_poly.entity_id
_entity_poly.type
_entity_poly.pdbx_seq_one_letter_code
_entity_poly.pdbx_strand_id
1 'polypeptide(L)'
;MKKKYLAVFMMATALTLTACGAKDTAGDSQQAEEQVTDTADETTAEASQDTENGETAENNENMITELTANTAAEISGKEFTLKTEQAYPDDDEIIAVTAVYGDQELKLDESLYVNGVYEVSLDGQKYVMTETTTFDDYGMIYLVKLDESGVTLVSTQDGHLREVPADPTEGFEIESKVDVLGTYGGIRTYFIQDDKLTANDTIYEFAGDPSGELPELTVKESVNCRLEGGNTTLKAGDVIIPQAYSPDDGTFYFELPDGTAGNLLVDLSPDGSEGQMTYSGTIGGVDENELFENLPYAG
;
A
#
# COMPACT_ATOMS: atom_id res chain seq x y z
N MET A 1 7.18 0.16 -19.63
CA MET A 1 8.55 -0.17 -19.21
C MET A 1 8.55 -0.32 -17.69
N LYS A 2 7.94 -1.37 -17.20
CA LYS A 2 7.76 -1.61 -15.76
C LYS A 2 8.33 -2.99 -15.46
N LYS A 3 9.03 -3.15 -14.38
CA LYS A 3 9.65 -4.37 -13.82
C LYS A 3 11.17 -4.48 -14.01
N LYS A 4 11.94 -3.62 -13.38
CA LYS A 4 13.37 -3.89 -13.17
C LYS A 4 13.92 -3.53 -11.78
N TYR A 5 13.10 -2.98 -10.86
CA TYR A 5 13.63 -2.46 -9.58
C TYR A 5 13.30 -3.31 -8.34
N LEU A 6 12.57 -4.42 -8.48
CA LEU A 6 12.14 -5.26 -7.33
C LEU A 6 13.16 -6.34 -6.91
N ALA A 7 14.37 -6.36 -7.44
CA ALA A 7 15.31 -7.46 -7.20
C ALA A 7 16.49 -7.15 -6.27
N VAL A 8 16.64 -5.92 -5.74
CA VAL A 8 17.84 -5.54 -5.01
C VAL A 8 17.68 -5.48 -3.48
N PHE A 9 16.48 -5.46 -2.93
CA PHE A 9 16.28 -5.26 -1.48
C PHE A 9 16.07 -6.53 -0.62
N MET A 10 16.10 -7.73 -1.19
CA MET A 10 15.93 -8.99 -0.43
C MET A 10 17.24 -9.73 -0.11
N MET A 11 18.29 -9.04 0.33
CA MET A 11 19.52 -9.71 0.80
C MET A 11 20.19 -9.01 1.96
N ALA A 12 19.57 -8.99 3.12
CA ALA A 12 20.32 -8.72 4.36
C ALA A 12 19.57 -9.10 5.63
N THR A 13 19.21 -10.37 5.85
CA THR A 13 19.11 -10.90 7.22
C THR A 13 19.28 -12.42 7.22
N ALA A 14 20.50 -12.88 7.15
CA ALA A 14 20.89 -14.21 7.56
C ALA A 14 22.26 -14.14 8.22
N LEU A 15 22.32 -13.83 9.50
CA LEU A 15 23.48 -13.99 10.35
C LEU A 15 23.18 -14.97 11.49
N THR A 16 23.68 -16.19 11.23
CA THR A 16 24.41 -17.09 12.13
C THR A 16 23.84 -17.44 13.50
N LEU A 17 23.48 -18.71 13.62
CA LEU A 17 23.77 -19.47 14.84
C LEU A 17 24.43 -20.81 14.42
N THR A 18 25.75 -20.83 14.49
CA THR A 18 26.56 -22.04 14.52
C THR A 18 26.53 -22.64 15.92
N ALA A 19 26.12 -23.89 16.03
CA ALA A 19 26.49 -24.74 17.15
C ALA A 19 26.68 -26.19 16.69
N CYS A 20 27.83 -26.72 16.96
CA CYS A 20 28.44 -28.00 16.71
C CYS A 20 27.59 -29.24 16.99
N GLY A 21 27.83 -30.29 16.22
CA GLY A 21 27.52 -31.69 16.60
C GLY A 21 27.78 -32.65 15.48
N ALA A 22 28.92 -33.31 15.50
CA ALA A 22 29.37 -34.37 14.58
C ALA A 22 28.62 -35.70 14.77
N LYS A 23 28.39 -36.44 13.70
CA LYS A 23 28.93 -37.77 13.43
C LYS A 23 28.26 -38.47 12.24
N ASP A 24 29.11 -38.85 11.32
CA ASP A 24 29.18 -40.02 10.43
C ASP A 24 27.98 -40.96 10.28
N THR A 25 27.56 -41.25 9.04
CA THR A 25 27.89 -42.53 8.36
C THR A 25 27.34 -42.56 6.93
N ALA A 26 28.13 -43.20 6.08
CA ALA A 26 28.02 -43.41 4.65
C ALA A 26 26.90 -44.40 4.21
N GLY A 27 26.60 -44.38 2.89
CA GLY A 27 25.92 -45.45 2.16
C GLY A 27 25.05 -44.95 1.04
N ASP A 28 25.58 -44.81 -0.11
CA ASP A 28 25.63 -45.62 -1.33
C ASP A 28 24.32 -45.75 -2.15
N SER A 29 24.46 -45.24 -3.38
CA SER A 29 23.98 -45.68 -4.71
C SER A 29 22.55 -46.25 -4.90
N GLN A 30 21.78 -45.74 -5.84
CA GLN A 30 21.67 -46.27 -7.22
C GLN A 30 20.60 -45.55 -8.03
N GLN A 31 20.98 -45.33 -9.28
CA GLN A 31 20.16 -44.98 -10.44
C GLN A 31 19.15 -46.08 -10.79
N ALA A 32 18.02 -45.74 -11.37
CA ALA A 32 17.41 -46.46 -12.49
C ALA A 32 16.44 -45.58 -13.27
N GLU A 33 16.64 -45.66 -14.54
CA GLU A 33 15.99 -45.00 -15.69
C GLU A 33 14.61 -45.61 -16.04
N GLU A 34 13.88 -44.80 -16.83
CA GLU A 34 12.99 -45.12 -17.96
C GLU A 34 11.76 -46.03 -17.78
N GLN A 35 10.58 -45.58 -18.18
CA GLN A 35 10.01 -45.90 -19.50
C GLN A 35 8.67 -45.20 -19.75
N VAL A 36 8.61 -44.65 -20.96
CA VAL A 36 7.42 -44.14 -21.68
C VAL A 36 6.55 -45.33 -22.13
N THR A 37 5.20 -45.21 -22.04
CA THR A 37 4.31 -45.84 -23.01
C THR A 37 3.04 -45.03 -23.17
N ASP A 38 2.88 -44.60 -24.40
CA ASP A 38 1.71 -44.09 -25.11
C ASP A 38 0.66 -45.21 -25.25
N THR A 39 -0.63 -44.90 -25.08
CA THR A 39 -1.70 -45.55 -25.84
C THR A 39 -2.99 -44.70 -25.77
N ALA A 40 -3.41 -44.20 -26.90
CA ALA A 40 -4.74 -43.70 -27.17
C ALA A 40 -5.75 -44.85 -27.28
N ASP A 41 -6.99 -44.68 -26.84
CA ASP A 41 -8.15 -45.22 -27.54
C ASP A 41 -9.43 -44.41 -27.25
N GLU A 42 -10.17 -44.18 -28.31
CA GLU A 42 -11.50 -43.57 -28.40
C GLU A 42 -12.57 -44.54 -27.89
N THR A 43 -13.68 -44.08 -27.33
CA THR A 43 -15.02 -44.23 -27.92
C THR A 43 -16.17 -43.93 -26.93
N THR A 44 -17.09 -43.12 -27.40
CA THR A 44 -18.56 -43.20 -27.39
C THR A 44 -19.33 -42.61 -26.17
N ALA A 45 -20.19 -41.68 -26.56
CA ALA A 45 -21.27 -41.03 -25.83
C ALA A 45 -22.30 -42.01 -25.26
N GLU A 46 -22.84 -41.67 -24.07
CA GLU A 46 -24.26 -41.86 -23.77
C GLU A 46 -24.76 -40.71 -22.86
N ALA A 47 -25.85 -40.12 -23.32
CA ALA A 47 -26.60 -39.09 -22.64
C ALA A 47 -27.38 -39.69 -21.48
N SER A 48 -27.33 -39.07 -20.33
CA SER A 48 -28.39 -39.19 -19.33
C SER A 48 -28.71 -37.79 -18.77
N GLN A 49 -29.90 -37.33 -19.09
CA GLN A 49 -30.61 -36.30 -18.37
C GLN A 49 -30.80 -36.76 -16.91
N ASP A 50 -30.56 -35.91 -15.92
CA ASP A 50 -31.60 -35.39 -15.07
C ASP A 50 -31.05 -34.68 -13.83
N THR A 51 -31.78 -33.69 -13.51
CA THR A 51 -32.01 -32.99 -12.25
C THR A 51 -31.19 -31.73 -12.03
N GLU A 52 -31.85 -30.60 -12.47
CA GLU A 52 -31.73 -29.31 -11.84
C GLU A 52 -31.86 -29.45 -10.30
N ASN A 53 -30.75 -29.25 -9.63
CA ASN A 53 -30.73 -28.69 -8.30
C ASN A 53 -29.98 -27.38 -8.44
N GLY A 54 -30.77 -26.30 -8.55
CA GLY A 54 -30.25 -24.95 -8.50
C GLY A 54 -29.77 -24.64 -7.08
N GLU A 55 -28.60 -25.10 -6.73
CA GLU A 55 -27.73 -24.40 -5.82
C GLU A 55 -27.05 -23.34 -6.68
N THR A 56 -27.50 -22.10 -6.55
CA THR A 56 -26.70 -20.94 -6.90
C THR A 56 -25.42 -21.07 -6.09
N ALA A 57 -24.38 -21.65 -6.69
CA ALA A 57 -23.03 -21.44 -6.23
C ALA A 57 -22.83 -19.90 -6.27
N GLU A 58 -22.87 -19.26 -5.11
CA GLU A 58 -22.35 -17.91 -5.00
C GLU A 58 -20.93 -17.97 -5.53
N ASN A 59 -20.73 -17.30 -6.64
CA ASN A 59 -19.39 -17.15 -7.23
C ASN A 59 -18.59 -16.32 -6.21
N ASN A 60 -17.85 -16.98 -5.34
CA ASN A 60 -16.91 -16.36 -4.40
C ASN A 60 -15.65 -15.92 -5.15
N GLU A 61 -15.82 -15.20 -6.25
CA GLU A 61 -14.69 -14.64 -6.97
C GLU A 61 -14.21 -13.38 -6.24
N ASN A 62 -12.93 -13.33 -5.96
CA ASN A 62 -12.28 -12.12 -5.49
C ASN A 62 -12.35 -11.08 -6.61
N MET A 63 -12.95 -9.94 -6.34
CA MET A 63 -13.30 -8.96 -7.38
C MET A 63 -13.46 -7.57 -6.79
N ILE A 64 -13.12 -6.57 -7.59
CA ILE A 64 -13.42 -5.17 -7.29
C ILE A 64 -14.32 -4.62 -8.39
N THR A 65 -15.37 -3.91 -7.98
CA THR A 65 -16.32 -3.24 -8.87
C THR A 65 -16.44 -1.78 -8.48
N GLU A 66 -16.21 -0.88 -9.42
CA GLU A 66 -16.41 0.54 -9.20
C GLU A 66 -17.92 0.85 -9.07
N LEU A 67 -18.27 1.63 -8.06
CA LEU A 67 -19.62 2.12 -7.80
C LEU A 67 -19.69 3.63 -8.03
N THR A 68 -20.92 4.12 -8.21
CA THR A 68 -21.15 5.56 -8.35
C THR A 68 -21.86 6.10 -7.10
N ALA A 69 -21.33 7.15 -6.49
CA ALA A 69 -21.98 7.83 -5.38
C ALA A 69 -23.42 8.27 -5.76
N ASN A 70 -24.33 8.25 -4.81
CA ASN A 70 -25.74 8.55 -4.96
C ASN A 70 -26.51 7.63 -5.93
N THR A 71 -25.89 6.50 -6.31
CA THR A 71 -26.52 5.47 -7.15
C THR A 71 -26.65 4.18 -6.37
N ALA A 72 -27.83 3.60 -6.38
CA ALA A 72 -28.07 2.33 -5.70
C ALA A 72 -27.42 1.16 -6.46
N ALA A 73 -26.75 0.28 -5.71
CA ALA A 73 -26.21 -0.99 -6.19
C ALA A 73 -26.75 -2.13 -5.32
N GLU A 74 -27.01 -3.29 -5.92
CA GLU A 74 -27.42 -4.48 -5.15
C GLU A 74 -26.17 -5.27 -4.75
N ILE A 75 -25.94 -5.42 -3.45
CA ILE A 75 -24.83 -6.19 -2.87
C ILE A 75 -25.42 -7.22 -1.91
N SER A 76 -25.17 -8.49 -2.15
CA SER A 76 -25.67 -9.61 -1.33
C SER A 76 -27.19 -9.55 -1.05
N GLY A 77 -27.98 -9.17 -2.07
CA GLY A 77 -29.45 -9.12 -1.99
C GLY A 77 -30.01 -7.94 -1.20
N LYS A 78 -29.20 -6.96 -0.83
CA LYS A 78 -29.61 -5.68 -0.22
C LYS A 78 -29.11 -4.52 -1.07
N GLU A 79 -29.83 -3.41 -1.04
CA GLU A 79 -29.43 -2.17 -1.69
C GLU A 79 -28.33 -1.47 -0.87
N PHE A 80 -27.24 -1.10 -1.53
CA PHE A 80 -26.19 -0.22 -1.02
C PHE A 80 -26.22 1.10 -1.77
N THR A 81 -26.04 2.20 -1.06
CA THR A 81 -25.84 3.54 -1.64
C THR A 81 -24.85 4.33 -0.78
N LEU A 82 -23.81 4.90 -1.39
CA LEU A 82 -23.02 5.94 -0.75
C LEU A 82 -23.72 7.28 -1.01
N LYS A 83 -24.41 7.82 -0.02
CA LYS A 83 -25.07 9.12 -0.09
C LYS A 83 -24.08 10.24 0.20
N THR A 84 -24.12 11.29 -0.60
CA THR A 84 -23.40 12.54 -0.34
C THR A 84 -24.41 13.67 -0.15
N GLU A 85 -24.11 14.56 0.78
CA GLU A 85 -24.89 15.79 1.01
C GLU A 85 -24.02 16.98 0.58
N GLN A 86 -24.55 17.82 -0.31
CA GLN A 86 -23.87 19.02 -0.79
C GLN A 86 -24.13 20.20 0.12
N ALA A 87 -23.15 21.11 0.27
CA ALA A 87 -23.28 22.34 1.04
C ALA A 87 -24.34 23.27 0.42
N TYR A 88 -24.36 23.37 -0.89
CA TYR A 88 -25.32 24.14 -1.68
C TYR A 88 -25.75 23.34 -2.92
N PRO A 89 -26.99 23.55 -3.41
CA PRO A 89 -27.40 23.01 -4.70
C PRO A 89 -26.45 23.52 -5.80
N ASP A 90 -25.97 22.63 -6.64
CA ASP A 90 -25.03 22.91 -7.73
C ASP A 90 -23.58 23.19 -7.30
N ASP A 91 -23.20 22.88 -6.05
CA ASP A 91 -21.82 22.91 -5.58
C ASP A 91 -21.21 21.49 -5.61
N ASP A 92 -19.91 21.41 -5.87
CA ASP A 92 -19.18 20.14 -5.78
C ASP A 92 -18.75 19.84 -4.32
N GLU A 93 -18.90 20.83 -3.42
CA GLU A 93 -18.54 20.68 -2.01
C GLU A 93 -19.52 19.76 -1.28
N ILE A 94 -19.00 18.69 -0.71
CA ILE A 94 -19.75 17.68 0.05
C ILE A 94 -19.49 17.90 1.53
N ILE A 95 -20.58 18.06 2.31
CA ILE A 95 -20.53 18.25 3.77
C ILE A 95 -20.81 16.99 4.57
N ALA A 96 -21.26 15.92 3.94
CA ALA A 96 -21.47 14.64 4.59
C ALA A 96 -21.40 13.49 3.59
N VAL A 97 -20.77 12.39 4.02
CA VAL A 97 -20.72 11.11 3.32
C VAL A 97 -21.32 10.03 4.22
N THR A 98 -22.34 9.34 3.73
CA THR A 98 -23.07 8.33 4.49
C THR A 98 -23.21 7.04 3.67
N ALA A 99 -22.72 5.92 4.20
CA ALA A 99 -22.98 4.60 3.66
C ALA A 99 -24.35 4.09 4.13
N VAL A 100 -25.19 3.68 3.20
CA VAL A 100 -26.52 3.12 3.46
C VAL A 100 -26.57 1.71 2.92
N TYR A 101 -26.96 0.74 3.75
CA TYR A 101 -27.10 -0.66 3.37
C TYR A 101 -28.38 -1.26 3.94
N GLY A 102 -29.36 -1.52 3.07
CA GLY A 102 -30.71 -1.86 3.50
C GLY A 102 -31.32 -0.73 4.34
N ASP A 103 -31.70 -1.04 5.58
CA ASP A 103 -32.30 -0.07 6.49
C ASP A 103 -31.30 0.62 7.44
N GLN A 104 -30.01 0.39 7.26
CA GLN A 104 -28.96 0.93 8.12
C GLN A 104 -28.17 2.03 7.43
N GLU A 105 -27.81 3.03 8.23
CA GLU A 105 -27.00 4.17 7.80
C GLU A 105 -25.76 4.31 8.70
N LEU A 106 -24.61 4.59 8.09
CA LEU A 106 -23.35 4.84 8.77
C LEU A 106 -22.74 6.12 8.20
N LYS A 107 -22.66 7.18 9.01
CA LYS A 107 -21.93 8.39 8.63
C LYS A 107 -20.43 8.09 8.64
N LEU A 108 -19.75 8.36 7.53
CA LEU A 108 -18.30 8.16 7.37
C LEU A 108 -17.54 9.42 7.73
N ASP A 109 -17.83 10.53 7.05
CA ASP A 109 -17.06 11.76 7.21
C ASP A 109 -17.87 13.02 6.79
N GLU A 110 -17.24 14.18 7.02
CA GLU A 110 -17.60 15.49 6.51
C GLU A 110 -16.52 15.95 5.51
N SER A 111 -16.37 15.22 4.39
CA SER A 111 -15.33 15.46 3.39
C SER A 111 -15.86 16.27 2.23
N LEU A 112 -14.96 17.01 1.56
CA LEU A 112 -15.34 17.92 0.47
C LEU A 112 -15.56 17.20 -0.87
N TYR A 113 -14.89 16.08 -1.10
CA TYR A 113 -14.98 15.34 -2.37
C TYR A 113 -14.98 13.83 -2.13
N VAL A 114 -15.67 13.08 -2.99
CA VAL A 114 -15.56 11.63 -3.09
C VAL A 114 -14.85 11.29 -4.40
N ASN A 115 -13.66 10.72 -4.29
CA ASN A 115 -12.79 10.40 -5.44
C ASN A 115 -13.05 9.03 -6.02
N GLY A 116 -13.49 8.07 -5.18
CA GLY A 116 -13.76 6.71 -5.62
C GLY A 116 -14.62 5.93 -4.63
N VAL A 117 -15.43 5.00 -5.17
CA VAL A 117 -16.25 4.07 -4.38
C VAL A 117 -16.13 2.69 -5.04
N TYR A 118 -15.72 1.69 -4.27
CA TYR A 118 -15.44 0.37 -4.80
C TYR A 118 -16.08 -0.71 -3.93
N GLU A 119 -16.93 -1.56 -4.52
CA GLU A 119 -17.28 -2.83 -3.90
C GLU A 119 -16.09 -3.77 -4.00
N VAL A 120 -15.70 -4.36 -2.88
CA VAL A 120 -14.61 -5.33 -2.77
C VAL A 120 -15.16 -6.65 -2.27
N SER A 121 -15.07 -7.69 -3.10
CA SER A 121 -15.36 -9.07 -2.73
C SER A 121 -14.05 -9.77 -2.43
N LEU A 122 -13.88 -10.29 -1.22
CA LEU A 122 -12.67 -11.00 -0.80
C LEU A 122 -13.05 -12.18 0.08
N ASP A 123 -12.72 -13.40 -0.36
CA ASP A 123 -12.98 -14.65 0.37
C ASP A 123 -14.43 -14.80 0.85
N GLY A 124 -15.38 -14.39 0.02
CA GLY A 124 -16.83 -14.43 0.33
C GLY A 124 -17.31 -13.32 1.25
N GLN A 125 -16.44 -12.43 1.72
CA GLN A 125 -16.81 -11.22 2.46
C GLN A 125 -17.04 -10.06 1.48
N LYS A 126 -17.93 -9.14 1.87
CA LYS A 126 -18.24 -7.94 1.09
C LYS A 126 -17.82 -6.69 1.87
N TYR A 127 -17.08 -5.84 1.19
CA TYR A 127 -16.68 -4.53 1.69
C TYR A 127 -17.03 -3.46 0.68
N VAL A 128 -17.12 -2.22 1.14
CA VAL A 128 -17.05 -1.04 0.28
C VAL A 128 -15.87 -0.20 0.74
N MET A 129 -15.00 0.12 -0.18
CA MET A 129 -13.88 1.05 0.01
C MET A 129 -14.28 2.39 -0.60
N THR A 130 -14.16 3.46 0.18
CA THR A 130 -14.49 4.82 -0.26
C THR A 130 -13.28 5.71 -0.05
N GLU A 131 -12.87 6.42 -1.10
CA GLU A 131 -11.85 7.46 -1.02
C GLU A 131 -12.51 8.83 -1.01
N THR A 132 -12.11 9.67 -0.05
CA THR A 132 -12.52 11.06 0.06
C THR A 132 -11.31 11.98 0.13
N THR A 133 -11.50 13.26 -0.19
CA THR A 133 -10.44 14.26 -0.18
C THR A 133 -10.95 15.59 0.38
N THR A 134 -10.12 16.26 1.17
CA THR A 134 -10.36 17.62 1.65
C THR A 134 -9.79 18.67 0.69
N PHE A 135 -10.05 19.96 0.99
CA PHE A 135 -9.54 21.09 0.20
C PHE A 135 -8.01 21.15 0.11
N ASP A 136 -7.33 20.69 1.16
CA ASP A 136 -5.86 20.70 1.23
C ASP A 136 -5.24 19.39 0.70
N ASP A 137 -6.00 18.67 -0.13
CA ASP A 137 -5.59 17.39 -0.75
C ASP A 137 -5.26 16.29 0.28
N TYR A 138 -5.87 16.34 1.47
CA TYR A 138 -5.79 15.22 2.41
C TYR A 138 -6.77 14.14 2.01
N GLY A 139 -6.23 13.02 1.57
CA GLY A 139 -6.99 11.81 1.26
C GLY A 139 -7.31 10.99 2.51
N MET A 140 -8.50 10.41 2.54
CA MET A 140 -8.92 9.44 3.53
C MET A 140 -9.64 8.28 2.86
N ILE A 141 -9.24 7.07 3.19
CA ILE A 141 -9.85 5.84 2.70
C ILE A 141 -10.62 5.20 3.83
N TYR A 142 -11.90 4.92 3.61
CA TYR A 142 -12.79 4.21 4.52
C TYR A 142 -13.04 2.81 3.98
N LEU A 143 -12.84 1.80 4.81
CA LEU A 143 -13.26 0.43 4.54
C LEU A 143 -14.46 0.10 5.41
N VAL A 144 -15.61 -0.13 4.79
CA VAL A 144 -16.82 -0.60 5.47
C VAL A 144 -17.09 -2.04 5.10
N LYS A 145 -17.45 -2.85 6.09
CA LYS A 145 -17.91 -4.22 5.92
C LYS A 145 -19.41 -4.26 5.78
N LEU A 146 -19.88 -5.07 4.83
CA LEU A 146 -21.29 -5.35 4.60
C LEU A 146 -21.59 -6.80 4.94
N ASP A 147 -22.53 -7.03 5.84
CA ASP A 147 -22.96 -8.38 6.21
C ASP A 147 -24.46 -8.42 6.57
N GLU A 148 -24.93 -9.53 7.10
CA GLU A 148 -26.33 -9.68 7.52
C GLU A 148 -26.72 -8.70 8.63
N SER A 149 -25.77 -8.31 9.48
CA SER A 149 -25.99 -7.37 10.58
C SER A 149 -26.04 -5.91 10.11
N GLY A 150 -25.58 -5.62 8.88
CA GLY A 150 -25.64 -4.32 8.22
C GLY A 150 -24.31 -3.76 7.74
N VAL A 151 -24.08 -2.46 7.96
CA VAL A 151 -22.89 -1.70 7.54
C VAL A 151 -22.06 -1.33 8.76
N THR A 152 -20.74 -1.62 8.71
CA THR A 152 -19.81 -1.33 9.82
C THR A 152 -18.50 -0.76 9.28
N LEU A 153 -18.05 0.38 9.82
CA LEU A 153 -16.70 0.90 9.55
C LEU A 153 -15.68 -0.01 10.25
N VAL A 154 -14.78 -0.60 9.48
CA VAL A 154 -13.80 -1.56 9.99
C VAL A 154 -12.37 -1.04 9.92
N SER A 155 -12.08 -0.10 9.02
CA SER A 155 -10.76 0.52 8.91
C SER A 155 -10.84 1.90 8.28
N THR A 156 -9.90 2.76 8.64
CA THR A 156 -9.58 4.02 7.95
C THR A 156 -8.08 4.06 7.66
N GLN A 157 -7.71 4.69 6.56
CA GLN A 157 -6.32 4.89 6.17
C GLN A 157 -6.16 6.27 5.54
N ASP A 158 -5.19 7.05 6.05
CA ASP A 158 -4.83 8.32 5.44
C ASP A 158 -4.13 8.09 4.10
N GLY A 159 -4.47 8.89 3.10
CA GLY A 159 -3.86 8.85 1.78
C GLY A 159 -4.84 8.67 0.64
N HIS A 160 -4.28 8.51 -0.56
CA HIS A 160 -4.98 8.37 -1.82
C HIS A 160 -4.75 6.99 -2.43
N LEU A 161 -5.80 6.41 -3.02
CA LEU A 161 -5.67 5.21 -3.84
C LEU A 161 -4.93 5.55 -5.14
N ARG A 162 -3.77 4.98 -5.30
CA ARG A 162 -2.93 5.19 -6.49
C ARG A 162 -3.29 4.25 -7.63
N GLU A 163 -3.53 3.01 -7.29
CA GLU A 163 -3.98 1.98 -8.20
C GLU A 163 -4.97 1.06 -7.47
N VAL A 164 -6.12 0.83 -8.10
CA VAL A 164 -7.10 -0.15 -7.65
C VAL A 164 -6.90 -1.40 -8.48
N PRO A 165 -6.48 -2.53 -7.88
CA PRO A 165 -6.23 -3.76 -8.62
C PRO A 165 -7.54 -4.37 -9.14
N ALA A 166 -7.43 -5.27 -10.11
CA ALA A 166 -8.60 -6.04 -10.55
C ALA A 166 -8.98 -7.13 -9.54
N ASP A 167 -8.00 -7.68 -8.85
CA ASP A 167 -8.12 -8.70 -7.80
C ASP A 167 -7.65 -8.11 -6.46
N PRO A 168 -8.51 -8.04 -5.42
CA PRO A 168 -8.13 -7.47 -4.11
C PRO A 168 -6.99 -8.22 -3.41
N THR A 169 -6.66 -9.44 -3.83
CA THR A 169 -5.51 -10.19 -3.29
C THR A 169 -4.16 -9.64 -3.77
N GLU A 170 -4.14 -8.81 -4.81
CA GLU A 170 -2.92 -8.12 -5.26
C GLU A 170 -2.55 -6.94 -4.37
N GLY A 171 -3.48 -6.47 -3.52
CA GLY A 171 -3.32 -5.35 -2.60
C GLY A 171 -3.58 -4.00 -3.26
N PHE A 172 -3.80 -3.00 -2.43
CA PHE A 172 -4.12 -1.62 -2.83
C PHE A 172 -2.89 -0.74 -2.62
N GLU A 173 -2.41 -0.07 -3.66
CA GLU A 173 -1.37 0.94 -3.51
C GLU A 173 -1.99 2.23 -2.97
N ILE A 174 -1.54 2.64 -1.78
CA ILE A 174 -1.97 3.88 -1.12
C ILE A 174 -0.77 4.80 -1.00
N GLU A 175 -0.94 6.02 -1.48
CA GLU A 175 0.02 7.11 -1.36
C GLU A 175 -0.38 8.00 -0.19
N SER A 176 0.48 8.10 0.81
CA SER A 176 0.31 8.96 1.97
C SER A 176 1.39 10.03 2.03
N LYS A 177 1.10 11.16 2.65
CA LYS A 177 2.09 12.19 2.90
C LYS A 177 3.13 11.70 3.90
N VAL A 178 4.41 11.83 3.55
CA VAL A 178 5.56 11.48 4.40
C VAL A 178 6.45 12.71 4.55
N ASP A 179 6.53 13.24 5.76
CA ASP A 179 7.38 14.38 6.11
C ASP A 179 8.69 13.86 6.73
N VAL A 180 9.75 13.83 5.92
CA VAL A 180 11.12 13.44 6.30
C VAL A 180 12.11 14.00 5.30
N LEU A 181 13.05 14.84 5.71
CA LEU A 181 13.96 15.58 4.80
C LEU A 181 13.19 16.25 3.64
N GLY A 182 12.13 16.96 3.99
CA GLY A 182 11.11 17.48 3.06
C GLY A 182 9.80 16.69 3.12
N THR A 183 8.94 16.89 2.13
CA THR A 183 7.63 16.24 2.02
C THR A 183 7.57 15.41 0.74
N TYR A 184 7.14 14.15 0.86
CA TYR A 184 7.03 13.20 -0.24
C TYR A 184 5.66 12.53 -0.24
N GLY A 185 5.20 12.07 -1.41
CA GLY A 185 4.21 11.02 -1.51
C GLY A 185 4.88 9.68 -1.20
N GLY A 186 4.49 9.03 -0.14
CA GLY A 186 4.99 7.72 0.25
C GLY A 186 4.00 6.62 -0.10
N ILE A 187 4.40 5.64 -0.88
CA ILE A 187 3.56 4.56 -1.37
C ILE A 187 3.79 3.32 -0.52
N ARG A 188 2.69 2.67 -0.12
CA ARG A 188 2.67 1.32 0.43
C ARG A 188 1.59 0.49 -0.20
N THR A 189 1.78 -0.83 -0.22
CA THR A 189 0.71 -1.78 -0.57
C THR A 189 -0.01 -2.25 0.69
N TYR A 190 -1.33 -2.13 0.69
CA TYR A 190 -2.21 -2.55 1.77
C TYR A 190 -3.07 -3.72 1.36
N PHE A 191 -3.31 -4.62 2.29
CA PHE A 191 -4.19 -5.78 2.14
C PHE A 191 -5.33 -5.69 3.15
N ILE A 192 -6.49 -6.25 2.80
CA ILE A 192 -7.55 -6.45 3.78
C ILE A 192 -7.24 -7.72 4.56
N GLN A 193 -6.87 -7.58 5.83
CA GLN A 193 -6.55 -8.66 6.75
C GLN A 193 -7.31 -8.45 8.07
N ASP A 194 -8.02 -9.47 8.54
CA ASP A 194 -8.83 -9.38 9.77
C ASP A 194 -9.78 -8.15 9.78
N ASP A 195 -10.44 -7.91 8.65
CA ASP A 195 -11.33 -6.77 8.40
C ASP A 195 -10.62 -5.39 8.45
N LYS A 196 -9.32 -5.30 8.22
CA LYS A 196 -8.56 -4.04 8.26
C LYS A 196 -7.64 -3.88 7.07
N LEU A 197 -7.42 -2.63 6.68
CA LEU A 197 -6.33 -2.27 5.78
C LEU A 197 -5.01 -2.37 6.55
N THR A 198 -4.16 -3.30 6.13
CA THR A 198 -2.87 -3.58 6.77
C THR A 198 -1.77 -3.51 5.72
N ALA A 199 -0.78 -2.66 5.95
CA ALA A 199 0.37 -2.56 5.06
C ALA A 199 1.20 -3.86 5.08
N ASN A 200 1.75 -4.25 3.93
CA ASN A 200 2.59 -5.44 3.80
C ASN A 200 3.97 -5.28 4.46
N ASP A 201 4.43 -4.05 4.59
CA ASP A 201 5.70 -3.67 5.21
C ASP A 201 5.60 -2.29 5.87
N THR A 202 6.69 -1.81 6.43
CA THR A 202 6.79 -0.51 7.12
C THR A 202 7.49 0.56 6.28
N ILE A 203 7.96 0.20 5.08
CA ILE A 203 8.74 1.10 4.23
C ILE A 203 7.79 1.85 3.28
N TYR A 204 7.88 3.17 3.27
CA TYR A 204 7.28 4.01 2.25
C TYR A 204 8.25 4.15 1.09
N GLU A 205 7.87 3.70 -0.10
CA GLU A 205 8.58 4.02 -1.34
C GLU A 205 8.14 5.41 -1.81
N PHE A 206 9.08 6.29 -2.15
CA PHE A 206 8.71 7.64 -2.55
C PHE A 206 8.17 7.69 -3.98
N ALA A 207 7.05 8.38 -4.14
CA ALA A 207 6.50 8.71 -5.44
C ALA A 207 7.35 9.80 -6.10
N GLY A 208 7.74 9.57 -7.35
CA GLY A 208 8.28 10.63 -8.19
C GLY A 208 7.19 11.60 -8.65
N ASP A 209 7.60 12.71 -9.23
CA ASP A 209 6.70 13.64 -9.91
C ASP A 209 5.92 12.94 -11.07
N PRO A 210 5.01 13.60 -11.79
CA PRO A 210 4.29 12.98 -12.90
C PRO A 210 5.17 12.40 -14.03
N SER A 211 6.45 12.82 -14.11
CA SER A 211 7.45 12.21 -15.01
C SER A 211 8.10 10.96 -14.40
N GLY A 212 7.90 10.72 -13.11
CA GLY A 212 8.52 9.67 -12.32
C GLY A 212 9.90 10.05 -11.76
N GLU A 213 10.26 11.33 -11.80
CA GLU A 213 11.52 11.83 -11.27
C GLU A 213 11.37 12.20 -9.79
N LEU A 214 12.33 11.76 -8.97
CA LEU A 214 12.46 12.12 -7.57
C LEU A 214 13.32 13.37 -7.41
N PRO A 215 13.06 14.21 -6.40
CA PRO A 215 13.85 15.42 -6.18
C PRO A 215 15.29 15.08 -5.81
N GLU A 216 16.21 15.97 -6.18
CA GLU A 216 17.62 15.88 -5.80
C GLU A 216 17.88 16.77 -4.58
N LEU A 217 18.47 16.20 -3.53
CA LEU A 217 18.92 16.95 -2.36
C LEU A 217 20.41 17.18 -2.43
N THR A 218 20.87 18.42 -2.25
CA THR A 218 22.29 18.76 -2.22
C THR A 218 22.77 18.85 -0.77
N VAL A 219 23.84 18.15 -0.44
CA VAL A 219 24.48 18.19 0.88
C VAL A 219 25.16 19.54 1.08
N LYS A 220 24.82 20.27 2.16
CA LYS A 220 25.45 21.56 2.56
C LYS A 220 26.63 21.34 3.47
N GLU A 221 26.46 20.46 4.44
CA GLU A 221 27.48 20.07 5.41
C GLU A 221 27.67 18.56 5.44
N SER A 222 28.83 18.12 5.95
CA SER A 222 29.15 16.68 5.94
C SER A 222 28.18 15.85 6.78
N VAL A 223 27.62 14.81 6.18
CA VAL A 223 26.63 13.89 6.78
C VAL A 223 27.17 12.46 6.78
N ASN A 224 27.13 11.80 7.93
CA ASN A 224 27.46 10.39 8.02
C ASN A 224 26.33 9.54 7.44
N CYS A 225 26.69 8.59 6.59
CA CYS A 225 25.76 7.66 5.97
C CYS A 225 26.38 6.27 5.84
N ARG A 226 25.58 5.32 5.37
CA ARG A 226 26.04 3.99 4.98
C ARG A 226 25.76 3.80 3.49
N LEU A 227 26.80 3.43 2.74
CA LEU A 227 26.71 2.96 1.37
C LEU A 227 26.96 1.44 1.32
N GLU A 228 26.82 0.83 0.16
CA GLU A 228 27.07 -0.61 -0.03
C GLU A 228 28.43 -1.06 0.51
N GLY A 229 29.44 -0.19 0.45
CA GLY A 229 30.80 -0.44 0.96
C GLY A 229 30.99 -0.28 2.48
N GLY A 230 29.97 0.13 3.22
CA GLY A 230 29.99 0.41 4.66
C GLY A 230 29.79 1.87 5.02
N ASN A 231 30.11 2.24 6.26
CA ASN A 231 29.95 3.61 6.75
C ASN A 231 30.90 4.56 6.04
N THR A 232 30.38 5.71 5.63
CA THR A 232 31.10 6.78 4.95
C THR A 232 30.52 8.14 5.33
N THR A 233 31.00 9.20 4.69
CA THR A 233 30.56 10.58 4.91
C THR A 233 30.30 11.23 3.58
N LEU A 234 29.08 11.69 3.34
CA LEU A 234 28.76 12.61 2.25
C LEU A 234 29.36 13.98 2.56
N LYS A 235 29.82 14.66 1.53
CA LYS A 235 30.48 15.98 1.65
C LYS A 235 29.61 17.08 1.07
N ALA A 236 29.85 18.30 1.45
CA ALA A 236 29.23 19.46 0.84
C ALA A 236 29.37 19.42 -0.69
N GLY A 237 28.26 19.56 -1.39
CA GLY A 237 28.13 19.46 -2.85
C GLY A 237 27.81 18.07 -3.38
N ASP A 238 27.84 17.02 -2.54
CA ASP A 238 27.32 15.72 -2.94
C ASP A 238 25.79 15.81 -3.12
N VAL A 239 25.25 15.00 -4.04
CA VAL A 239 23.82 14.94 -4.34
C VAL A 239 23.29 13.57 -3.96
N ILE A 240 22.13 13.53 -3.34
CA ILE A 240 21.37 12.30 -3.06
C ILE A 240 19.98 12.40 -3.68
N ILE A 241 19.44 11.26 -4.10
CA ILE A 241 18.11 11.11 -4.66
C ILE A 241 17.30 10.25 -3.70
N PRO A 242 16.33 10.82 -2.94
CA PRO A 242 15.48 10.09 -2.02
C PRO A 242 14.77 8.91 -2.69
N GLN A 243 14.69 7.77 -2.01
CA GLN A 243 14.04 6.56 -2.55
C GLN A 243 12.92 6.06 -1.65
N ALA A 244 13.16 6.01 -0.33
CA ALA A 244 12.24 5.42 0.60
C ALA A 244 12.51 5.87 2.04
N TYR A 245 11.54 5.61 2.93
CA TYR A 245 11.68 5.86 4.36
C TYR A 245 11.03 4.75 5.19
N SER A 246 11.72 4.32 6.24
CA SER A 246 11.22 3.39 7.25
C SER A 246 10.99 4.15 8.56
N PRO A 247 9.73 4.41 8.96
CA PRO A 247 9.43 5.10 10.21
C PRO A 247 9.77 4.26 11.46
N ASP A 248 9.83 2.94 11.35
CA ASP A 248 10.08 2.04 12.49
C ASP A 248 11.47 2.23 13.10
N ASP A 249 12.47 2.50 12.27
CA ASP A 249 13.85 2.67 12.68
C ASP A 249 14.47 4.00 12.24
N GLY A 250 13.70 4.89 11.61
CA GLY A 250 14.15 6.19 11.15
C GLY A 250 15.08 6.12 9.95
N THR A 251 15.11 5.00 9.21
CA THR A 251 16.02 4.84 8.08
C THR A 251 15.49 5.53 6.84
N PHE A 252 16.25 6.50 6.33
CA PHE A 252 16.02 7.17 5.06
C PHE A 252 16.94 6.58 4.00
N TYR A 253 16.36 6.04 2.93
CA TYR A 253 17.06 5.42 1.81
C TYR A 253 17.20 6.40 0.66
N PHE A 254 18.37 6.37 0.03
CA PHE A 254 18.67 7.23 -1.12
C PHE A 254 19.57 6.52 -2.13
N GLU A 255 19.67 7.09 -3.31
CA GLU A 255 20.71 6.74 -4.30
C GLU A 255 21.60 7.95 -4.57
N LEU A 256 22.86 7.70 -4.90
CA LEU A 256 23.75 8.70 -5.50
C LEU A 256 23.46 8.80 -7.01
N PRO A 257 23.86 9.88 -7.71
CA PRO A 257 23.66 10.02 -9.15
C PRO A 257 24.26 8.90 -10.01
N ASP A 258 25.20 8.13 -9.48
CA ASP A 258 25.79 6.96 -10.15
C ASP A 258 25.02 5.65 -9.90
N GLY A 259 23.91 5.70 -9.16
CA GLY A 259 23.09 4.56 -8.80
C GLY A 259 23.57 3.79 -7.55
N THR A 260 24.58 4.32 -6.84
CA THR A 260 25.03 3.70 -5.59
C THR A 260 23.98 3.91 -4.48
N ALA A 261 23.42 2.82 -3.96
CA ALA A 261 22.43 2.87 -2.88
C ALA A 261 23.08 3.21 -1.53
N GLY A 262 22.36 4.00 -0.74
CA GLY A 262 22.76 4.41 0.59
C GLY A 262 21.60 4.61 1.55
N ASN A 263 21.94 4.78 2.81
CA ASN A 263 20.97 5.16 3.84
C ASN A 263 21.62 6.02 4.92
N LEU A 264 20.75 6.75 5.62
CA LEU A 264 21.10 7.51 6.82
C LEU A 264 19.97 7.40 7.83
N LEU A 265 20.25 7.70 9.09
CA LEU A 265 19.25 7.70 10.15
C LEU A 265 18.77 9.13 10.38
N VAL A 266 17.45 9.29 10.33
CA VAL A 266 16.77 10.55 10.63
C VAL A 266 16.00 10.39 11.93
N ASP A 267 16.26 11.28 12.87
CA ASP A 267 15.46 11.38 14.10
C ASP A 267 14.35 12.42 13.85
N LEU A 268 13.11 11.93 13.77
CA LEU A 268 11.92 12.80 13.70
C LEU A 268 11.48 13.13 15.11
N SER A 269 11.62 14.38 15.51
CA SER A 269 11.04 14.89 16.75
C SER A 269 9.75 15.64 16.42
N PRO A 270 8.63 15.32 17.11
CA PRO A 270 7.45 16.16 16.98
C PRO A 270 7.81 17.55 17.50
N ASP A 271 7.71 18.56 16.65
CA ASP A 271 7.87 19.95 17.08
C ASP A 271 6.68 20.30 18.00
N GLY A 272 7.00 20.58 19.27
CA GLY A 272 6.09 20.57 20.40
C GLY A 272 5.09 21.71 20.50
N SER A 273 4.54 22.21 19.41
CA SER A 273 3.39 23.11 19.45
C SER A 273 2.08 22.34 19.34
N GLU A 274 1.30 22.33 20.43
CA GLU A 274 -0.07 21.78 20.43
C GLU A 274 -0.87 22.32 19.25
N GLY A 275 -1.13 21.46 18.24
CA GLY A 275 -2.04 21.73 17.12
C GLY A 275 -1.45 21.75 15.72
N GLN A 276 -0.15 21.72 15.55
CA GLN A 276 0.52 21.47 14.27
C GLN A 276 1.65 20.47 14.48
N MET A 277 1.47 19.25 14.04
CA MET A 277 2.56 18.27 13.96
C MET A 277 3.42 18.61 12.74
N THR A 278 4.32 19.58 12.88
CA THR A 278 5.44 19.73 11.97
C THR A 278 6.56 18.83 12.52
N TYR A 279 6.98 17.88 11.73
CA TYR A 279 8.16 17.08 12.06
C TYR A 279 9.39 17.82 11.53
N SER A 280 10.33 18.18 12.41
CA SER A 280 11.67 18.56 11.96
C SER A 280 12.57 17.34 12.05
N GLY A 281 13.19 16.96 10.93
CA GLY A 281 14.17 15.90 10.89
C GLY A 281 15.52 16.38 11.40
N THR A 282 16.16 15.57 12.26
CA THR A 282 17.57 15.79 12.62
C THR A 282 18.41 14.57 12.24
N ILE A 283 19.65 14.80 11.84
CA ILE A 283 20.61 13.75 11.57
C ILE A 283 21.79 13.95 12.50
N GLY A 284 21.96 13.04 13.46
CA GLY A 284 22.97 13.19 14.50
C GLY A 284 22.79 14.46 15.34
N GLY A 285 21.55 14.94 15.48
CA GLY A 285 21.19 16.12 16.27
C GLY A 285 21.38 17.46 15.54
N VAL A 286 21.66 17.45 14.22
CA VAL A 286 21.73 18.64 13.35
C VAL A 286 20.47 18.71 12.50
N ASP A 287 19.87 19.89 12.41
CA ASP A 287 18.64 20.13 11.66
C ASP A 287 18.84 19.86 10.15
N GLU A 288 17.83 19.27 9.52
CA GLU A 288 17.87 18.91 8.10
C GLU A 288 18.12 20.13 7.20
N ASN A 289 17.61 21.30 7.54
CA ASN A 289 17.81 22.53 6.80
C ASN A 289 19.25 23.06 6.89
N GLU A 290 20.03 22.66 7.90
CA GLU A 290 21.45 22.98 7.98
C GLU A 290 22.28 22.02 7.11
N LEU A 291 21.79 20.79 6.91
CA LEU A 291 22.50 19.71 6.24
C LEU A 291 22.22 19.62 4.75
N PHE A 292 21.02 20.00 4.29
CA PHE A 292 20.61 19.86 2.89
C PHE A 292 20.05 21.16 2.29
N GLU A 293 20.21 21.30 0.98
CA GLU A 293 19.51 22.25 0.11
C GLU A 293 18.45 21.51 -0.72
N ASN A 294 17.48 22.27 -1.21
CA ASN A 294 16.41 21.79 -2.10
C ASN A 294 15.47 20.77 -1.44
N LEU A 295 15.29 20.87 -0.12
CA LEU A 295 14.26 20.06 0.57
C LEU A 295 12.89 20.36 -0.01
N PRO A 296 12.13 19.36 -0.50
CA PRO A 296 10.84 19.56 -1.13
C PRO A 296 9.75 19.69 -0.06
N TYR A 297 9.52 20.90 0.45
CA TYR A 297 8.39 21.12 1.34
C TYR A 297 7.13 21.42 0.53
N ALA A 298 6.04 20.71 0.85
CA ALA A 298 4.72 21.06 0.38
C ALA A 298 4.31 22.37 1.07
N GLY A 299 4.08 23.43 0.27
CA GLY A 299 3.62 24.73 0.73
C GLY A 299 2.14 24.78 1.04
#